data_7250a3e9593945151c346f734d42322c
#
_entry.id   7250a3e9593945151c346f734d42322c
#
_cell.length_a   1.000
_cell.length_b   1.000
_cell.length_c   1.000
_cell.angle_alpha   90.00
_cell.angle_beta   90.00
_cell.angle_gamma   90.00
#
_symmetry.space_group_name_H-M   'P 1'
#
loop_
_entity.id
_entity.type
_entity.pdbx_description
1 polymer ?
#
loop_
_entity_poly.entity_id
_entity_poly.type
_entity_poly.pdbx_seq_one_letter_code
_entity_poly.pdbx_strand_id
1 'polypeptide(L)'
;MHYLNSLVVKVFLIIVVSYNQPRFCPSATWNSTALTFANVSTVGIHPYGIFVNINDTVYVNNQQQSQIIVWFKGDINPTIINATKSSSPLSIFVTITNDIYIDSNDGGIHTWKLNPIQELFTLNTSTRCLDIFISSNNVLYCSLSAIHIVIKISLDNNDTQIITVAGTGSNGSTSLMLNSPRGILLDINSNLYVADYGNNRIQFFRTGQLNATTIAGNGAPGTIDLFYPIDIVFDGDGYLFIADSGNHRIVGSDINGYRCIVGCFGNGSSPDKLNLPHNFAFDSYGNIFVTDYFNNRIQKFFLATNSCS
;
A
#
# COMPACT_ATOMS: atom_id res chain seq x y z
N MET A 1 -18.14 33.49 -41.12
CA MET A 1 -18.27 32.83 -39.81
C MET A 1 -17.49 31.54 -39.85
N HIS A 2 -16.24 31.55 -39.40
CA HIS A 2 -15.37 30.39 -39.33
C HIS A 2 -15.40 29.86 -37.91
N TYR A 3 -15.91 28.64 -37.70
CA TYR A 3 -15.75 27.91 -36.47
C TYR A 3 -14.36 27.31 -36.42
N LEU A 4 -13.52 27.86 -35.56
CA LEU A 4 -12.27 27.27 -35.16
C LEU A 4 -12.58 26.17 -34.12
N ASN A 5 -12.52 24.91 -34.56
CA ASN A 5 -12.46 23.77 -33.67
C ASN A 5 -11.10 23.80 -32.95
N SER A 6 -11.09 24.21 -31.68
CA SER A 6 -9.92 24.04 -30.83
C SER A 6 -9.79 22.58 -30.47
N LEU A 7 -8.80 21.92 -31.10
CA LEU A 7 -8.34 20.59 -30.70
C LEU A 7 -7.68 20.74 -29.31
N VAL A 8 -8.42 20.45 -28.25
CA VAL A 8 -7.85 20.32 -26.90
C VAL A 8 -7.03 19.04 -26.89
N VAL A 9 -5.73 19.17 -27.14
CA VAL A 9 -4.78 18.08 -26.88
C VAL A 9 -4.71 17.90 -25.37
N LYS A 10 -5.43 16.88 -24.85
CA LYS A 10 -5.22 16.43 -23.48
C LYS A 10 -3.80 15.84 -23.42
N VAL A 11 -2.86 16.63 -22.95
CA VAL A 11 -1.56 16.12 -22.54
C VAL A 11 -1.81 15.25 -21.31
N PHE A 12 -1.89 13.94 -21.52
CA PHE A 12 -1.80 12.99 -20.40
C PHE A 12 -0.36 13.07 -19.88
N LEU A 13 -0.16 13.78 -18.77
CA LEU A 13 1.05 13.61 -17.99
C LEU A 13 1.04 12.16 -17.50
N ILE A 14 1.84 11.32 -18.11
CA ILE A 14 2.08 9.96 -17.60
C ILE A 14 2.94 10.16 -16.35
N ILE A 15 2.30 10.13 -15.18
CA ILE A 15 3.04 10.02 -13.94
C ILE A 15 3.55 8.60 -13.87
N VAL A 16 4.86 8.47 -13.93
CA VAL A 16 5.51 7.17 -13.80
C VAL A 16 5.53 6.82 -12.32
N VAL A 17 4.62 5.94 -11.90
CA VAL A 17 4.64 5.33 -10.58
C VAL A 17 5.54 4.09 -10.59
N SER A 18 6.07 3.70 -9.44
CA SER A 18 6.97 2.54 -9.33
C SER A 18 6.23 1.20 -9.20
N TYR A 19 4.93 1.21 -8.98
CA TYR A 19 4.07 0.04 -8.77
C TYR A 19 3.00 -0.08 -9.83
N ASN A 20 2.46 -1.28 -9.99
CA ASN A 20 1.42 -1.57 -10.99
C ASN A 20 0.07 -0.98 -10.58
N GLN A 21 -0.56 -0.31 -11.53
CA GLN A 21 -1.92 0.21 -11.42
C GLN A 21 -2.73 -0.30 -12.64
N PRO A 22 -3.10 -1.59 -12.66
CA PRO A 22 -3.94 -2.11 -13.74
C PRO A 22 -5.31 -1.45 -13.72
N ARG A 23 -5.93 -1.29 -14.89
CA ARG A 23 -7.29 -0.75 -15.00
C ARG A 23 -8.30 -1.89 -14.95
N PHE A 24 -9.30 -1.72 -14.10
CA PHE A 24 -10.34 -2.72 -13.94
C PHE A 24 -11.70 -2.22 -14.39
N CYS A 25 -12.38 -3.03 -15.19
CA CYS A 25 -13.78 -2.81 -15.47
C CYS A 25 -14.63 -3.02 -14.22
N PRO A 26 -15.79 -2.37 -14.09
CA PRO A 26 -16.69 -2.59 -12.95
C PRO A 26 -17.11 -4.06 -12.79
N SER A 27 -17.12 -4.81 -13.89
CA SER A 27 -17.41 -6.26 -13.92
C SER A 27 -16.19 -7.15 -13.68
N ALA A 28 -15.00 -6.59 -13.44
CA ALA A 28 -13.78 -7.39 -13.21
C ALA A 28 -13.96 -8.33 -12.04
N THR A 29 -13.54 -9.58 -12.20
CA THR A 29 -13.59 -10.60 -11.14
C THR A 29 -12.24 -11.28 -11.00
N TRP A 30 -12.00 -11.80 -9.82
CA TRP A 30 -10.84 -12.62 -9.51
C TRP A 30 -11.28 -14.03 -9.13
N ASN A 31 -10.42 -15.00 -9.36
CA ASN A 31 -10.65 -16.34 -8.87
C ASN A 31 -10.80 -16.28 -7.35
N SER A 32 -11.85 -16.89 -6.83
CA SER A 32 -12.08 -16.92 -5.38
C SER A 32 -11.03 -17.75 -4.64
N THR A 33 -10.37 -18.69 -5.34
CA THR A 33 -9.34 -19.58 -4.80
C THR A 33 -7.97 -19.07 -5.20
N ALA A 34 -7.13 -18.76 -4.21
CA ALA A 34 -5.77 -18.31 -4.43
C ALA A 34 -4.78 -19.46 -4.65
N LEU A 35 -3.67 -19.14 -5.30
CA LEU A 35 -2.44 -19.91 -5.24
C LEU A 35 -1.59 -19.40 -4.08
N THR A 36 -1.08 -20.28 -3.22
CA THR A 36 -0.04 -19.88 -2.25
C THR A 36 1.26 -19.60 -3.01
N PHE A 37 1.58 -18.33 -3.16
CA PHE A 37 2.79 -17.86 -3.86
C PHE A 37 4.05 -18.14 -3.04
N ALA A 38 4.00 -17.89 -1.73
CA ALA A 38 5.07 -18.19 -0.80
C ALA A 38 4.49 -18.59 0.56
N ASN A 39 5.09 -19.57 1.20
CA ASN A 39 4.66 -20.11 2.50
C ASN A 39 5.61 -19.71 3.63
N VAL A 40 5.30 -20.16 4.84
CA VAL A 40 6.06 -19.84 6.07
C VAL A 40 7.55 -20.16 5.98
N SER A 41 7.94 -21.19 5.23
CA SER A 41 9.37 -21.54 5.10
C SER A 41 10.19 -20.51 4.34
N THR A 42 9.52 -19.69 3.52
CA THR A 42 10.15 -18.63 2.73
C THR A 42 9.95 -17.26 3.37
N VAL A 43 8.71 -16.91 3.73
CA VAL A 43 8.39 -15.54 4.20
C VAL A 43 8.40 -15.39 5.72
N GLY A 44 8.62 -16.47 6.46
CA GLY A 44 8.58 -16.47 7.91
C GLY A 44 7.17 -16.39 8.46
N ILE A 45 7.06 -16.17 9.77
CA ILE A 45 5.78 -15.95 10.44
C ILE A 45 5.38 -14.47 10.29
N HIS A 46 4.07 -14.23 10.12
CA HIS A 46 3.47 -12.91 10.09
C HIS A 46 4.09 -11.99 9.00
N PRO A 47 4.09 -12.38 7.71
CA PRO A 47 4.57 -11.51 6.63
C PRO A 47 3.70 -10.24 6.60
N TYR A 48 4.35 -9.07 6.59
CA TYR A 48 3.63 -7.79 6.70
C TYR A 48 3.64 -7.03 5.39
N GLY A 49 4.78 -6.44 5.00
CA GLY A 49 4.92 -5.62 3.81
C GLY A 49 5.10 -6.43 2.54
N ILE A 50 4.39 -6.06 1.50
CA ILE A 50 4.57 -6.54 0.13
C ILE A 50 4.54 -5.38 -0.84
N PHE A 51 5.37 -5.44 -1.88
CA PHE A 51 5.39 -4.48 -2.97
C PHE A 51 5.60 -5.22 -4.30
N VAL A 52 4.90 -4.82 -5.35
CA VAL A 52 5.11 -5.34 -6.70
C VAL A 52 5.37 -4.17 -7.63
N ASN A 53 6.61 -4.10 -8.17
CA ASN A 53 6.99 -3.00 -9.04
C ASN A 53 6.43 -3.16 -10.48
N ILE A 54 6.61 -2.13 -11.30
CA ILE A 54 6.14 -2.11 -12.70
C ILE A 54 6.76 -3.20 -13.58
N ASN A 55 7.83 -3.85 -13.14
CA ASN A 55 8.48 -4.97 -13.83
C ASN A 55 8.01 -6.34 -13.31
N ASP A 56 6.93 -6.37 -12.50
CA ASP A 56 6.41 -7.58 -11.83
C ASP A 56 7.41 -8.26 -10.89
N THR A 57 8.38 -7.51 -10.36
CA THR A 57 9.23 -7.99 -9.28
C THR A 57 8.47 -7.88 -7.96
N VAL A 58 8.38 -8.98 -7.23
CA VAL A 58 7.69 -9.06 -5.94
C VAL A 58 8.71 -8.93 -4.81
N TYR A 59 8.45 -8.03 -3.88
CA TYR A 59 9.26 -7.78 -2.68
C TYR A 59 8.41 -8.06 -1.45
N VAL A 60 8.96 -8.80 -0.48
CA VAL A 60 8.28 -9.12 0.77
C VAL A 60 9.24 -8.95 1.94
N ASN A 61 8.76 -8.32 3.01
CA ASN A 61 9.51 -8.24 4.26
C ASN A 61 9.30 -9.49 5.12
N ASN A 62 10.40 -10.17 5.46
CA ASN A 62 10.43 -11.17 6.51
C ASN A 62 10.87 -10.50 7.82
N GLN A 63 9.89 -10.09 8.62
CA GLN A 63 10.18 -9.37 9.87
C GLN A 63 10.92 -10.22 10.91
N GLN A 64 10.70 -11.54 10.92
CA GLN A 64 11.30 -12.45 11.88
C GLN A 64 12.81 -12.58 11.67
N GLN A 65 13.25 -12.59 10.42
CA GLN A 65 14.66 -12.78 10.05
C GLN A 65 15.35 -11.49 9.62
N SER A 66 14.62 -10.34 9.66
CA SER A 66 15.11 -9.04 9.16
C SER A 66 15.66 -9.16 7.73
N GLN A 67 14.83 -9.68 6.84
CA GLN A 67 15.18 -9.92 5.44
C GLN A 67 14.19 -9.24 4.49
N ILE A 68 14.70 -8.86 3.32
CA ILE A 68 13.90 -8.53 2.16
C ILE A 68 14.00 -9.72 1.20
N ILE A 69 12.87 -10.26 0.80
CA ILE A 69 12.77 -11.41 -0.10
C ILE A 69 12.28 -10.90 -1.45
N VAL A 70 13.01 -11.17 -2.51
CA VAL A 70 12.78 -10.61 -3.84
C VAL A 70 12.63 -11.71 -4.87
N TRP A 71 11.50 -11.73 -5.59
CA TRP A 71 11.30 -12.57 -6.77
C TRP A 71 11.28 -11.67 -8.01
N PHE A 72 12.29 -11.80 -8.87
CA PHE A 72 12.23 -11.18 -10.18
C PHE A 72 11.19 -11.90 -11.05
N LYS A 73 10.68 -11.21 -12.07
CA LYS A 73 9.67 -11.79 -12.96
C LYS A 73 10.13 -13.11 -13.56
N GLY A 74 9.37 -14.17 -13.29
CA GLY A 74 9.65 -15.53 -13.77
C GLY A 74 10.51 -16.39 -12.83
N ASP A 75 11.02 -15.83 -11.73
CA ASP A 75 11.79 -16.59 -10.76
C ASP A 75 10.91 -17.55 -9.97
N ILE A 76 11.40 -18.78 -9.76
CA ILE A 76 10.81 -19.75 -8.86
C ILE A 76 11.38 -19.56 -7.44
N ASN A 77 12.68 -19.32 -7.35
CA ASN A 77 13.38 -19.13 -6.08
C ASN A 77 13.69 -17.65 -5.86
N PRO A 78 13.46 -17.11 -4.66
CA PRO A 78 13.75 -15.72 -4.37
C PRO A 78 15.23 -15.44 -4.14
N THR A 79 15.62 -14.19 -4.37
CA THR A 79 16.85 -13.61 -3.84
C THR A 79 16.58 -13.10 -2.42
N ILE A 80 17.44 -13.41 -1.46
CA ILE A 80 17.31 -12.99 -0.07
C ILE A 80 18.37 -11.93 0.23
N ILE A 81 17.92 -10.77 0.74
CA ILE A 81 18.76 -9.66 1.18
C ILE A 81 18.65 -9.57 2.70
N ASN A 82 19.77 -9.72 3.40
CA ASN A 82 19.79 -9.57 4.85
C ASN A 82 19.83 -8.08 5.23
N ALA A 83 18.75 -7.61 5.84
CA ALA A 83 18.61 -6.23 6.29
C ALA A 83 19.22 -6.09 7.70
N THR A 84 20.53 -6.23 7.81
CA THR A 84 21.25 -6.39 9.09
C THR A 84 21.16 -5.21 10.04
N LYS A 85 20.88 -3.99 9.52
CA LYS A 85 20.71 -2.79 10.33
C LYS A 85 19.24 -2.48 10.62
N SER A 86 18.33 -3.07 9.85
CA SER A 86 16.88 -2.91 10.06
C SER A 86 16.35 -4.08 10.88
N SER A 87 15.81 -3.81 12.05
CA SER A 87 15.18 -4.84 12.87
C SER A 87 13.69 -4.96 12.59
N SER A 88 13.22 -6.17 12.29
CA SER A 88 11.80 -6.50 12.09
C SER A 88 11.05 -5.54 11.13
N PRO A 89 11.47 -5.40 9.86
CA PRO A 89 10.84 -4.47 8.91
C PRO A 89 9.37 -4.86 8.67
N LEU A 90 8.47 -3.86 8.67
CA LEU A 90 7.05 -4.03 8.36
C LEU A 90 6.70 -3.41 7.01
N SER A 91 7.03 -2.14 6.79
CA SER A 91 6.74 -1.46 5.56
C SER A 91 7.84 -1.63 4.51
N ILE A 92 7.46 -1.58 3.25
CA ILE A 92 8.37 -1.62 2.11
C ILE A 92 7.83 -0.77 0.97
N PHE A 93 8.68 0.08 0.41
CA PHE A 93 8.39 0.82 -0.81
C PHE A 93 9.59 0.72 -1.76
N VAL A 94 9.33 0.55 -3.05
CA VAL A 94 10.39 0.48 -4.06
C VAL A 94 10.18 1.58 -5.08
N THR A 95 11.20 2.41 -5.30
CA THR A 95 11.15 3.50 -6.27
C THR A 95 11.30 2.99 -7.70
N ILE A 96 11.05 3.86 -8.68
CA ILE A 96 11.26 3.54 -10.09
C ILE A 96 12.72 3.24 -10.42
N THR A 97 13.67 3.74 -9.62
CA THR A 97 15.11 3.44 -9.71
C THR A 97 15.49 2.14 -9.02
N ASN A 98 14.49 1.40 -8.50
CA ASN A 98 14.64 0.17 -7.70
C ASN A 98 15.39 0.39 -6.37
N ASP A 99 15.36 1.62 -5.83
CA ASP A 99 15.79 1.84 -4.45
C ASP A 99 14.70 1.35 -3.52
N ILE A 100 15.05 0.47 -2.57
CA ILE A 100 14.12 -0.16 -1.63
C ILE A 100 14.18 0.61 -0.32
N TYR A 101 13.05 1.11 0.15
CA TYR A 101 12.88 1.76 1.45
C TYR A 101 12.16 0.81 2.39
N ILE A 102 12.71 0.59 3.57
CA ILE A 102 12.10 -0.22 4.64
C ILE A 102 12.21 0.51 5.97
N ASP A 103 11.23 0.27 6.83
CA ASP A 103 11.28 0.73 8.22
C ASP A 103 12.14 -0.19 9.11
N SER A 104 12.48 0.32 10.27
CA SER A 104 13.08 -0.44 11.35
C SER A 104 12.33 -0.21 12.66
N ASN A 105 12.39 -1.19 13.55
CA ASN A 105 11.68 -1.14 14.83
C ASN A 105 12.13 0.01 15.76
N ASP A 106 13.31 0.56 15.54
CA ASP A 106 13.87 1.71 16.26
C ASP A 106 13.46 3.08 15.66
N GLY A 107 12.64 3.10 14.63
CA GLY A 107 12.21 4.31 13.91
C GLY A 107 13.15 4.72 12.79
N GLY A 108 14.15 3.91 12.46
CA GLY A 108 15.01 4.12 11.29
C GLY A 108 14.27 3.79 9.99
N ILE A 109 14.55 4.54 8.94
CA ILE A 109 14.20 4.18 7.56
C ILE A 109 15.50 3.93 6.82
N HIS A 110 15.64 2.74 6.28
CA HIS A 110 16.82 2.29 5.57
C HIS A 110 16.55 2.17 4.08
N THR A 111 17.54 2.55 3.27
CA THR A 111 17.47 2.42 1.82
C THR A 111 18.44 1.36 1.36
N TRP A 112 18.00 0.52 0.44
CA TRP A 112 18.79 -0.52 -0.20
C TRP A 112 18.82 -0.31 -1.69
N LYS A 113 20.02 -0.47 -2.29
CA LYS A 113 20.17 -0.61 -3.74
C LYS A 113 20.38 -2.07 -4.09
N LEU A 114 19.78 -2.52 -5.19
CA LEU A 114 19.91 -3.91 -5.64
C LEU A 114 21.17 -4.15 -6.48
N ASN A 115 21.73 -3.12 -7.11
CA ASN A 115 22.86 -3.29 -8.04
C ASN A 115 23.90 -2.17 -7.89
N PRO A 116 25.01 -2.37 -7.15
CA PRO A 116 25.26 -3.52 -6.27
C PRO A 116 24.35 -3.51 -5.05
N ILE A 117 24.17 -4.68 -4.40
CA ILE A 117 23.41 -4.76 -3.15
C ILE A 117 24.17 -3.96 -2.09
N GLN A 118 23.59 -2.84 -1.69
CA GLN A 118 24.19 -1.92 -0.72
C GLN A 118 23.11 -1.29 0.14
N GLU A 119 23.31 -1.34 1.45
CA GLU A 119 22.49 -0.64 2.42
C GLU A 119 23.02 0.79 2.62
N LEU A 120 22.12 1.75 2.55
CA LEU A 120 22.35 3.16 2.85
C LEU A 120 21.42 3.54 4.01
N PHE A 121 21.94 4.18 5.04
CA PHE A 121 21.07 4.78 6.07
C PHE A 121 20.40 6.02 5.50
N THR A 122 19.12 6.18 5.78
CA THR A 122 18.37 7.31 5.21
C THR A 122 17.91 8.28 6.29
N LEU A 123 17.18 7.83 7.32
CA LEU A 123 16.42 8.75 8.16
C LEU A 123 16.03 8.12 9.50
N ASN A 124 15.91 8.97 10.55
CA ASN A 124 15.32 8.57 11.83
C ASN A 124 14.07 9.42 12.10
N THR A 125 12.92 8.75 12.23
CA THR A 125 11.62 9.38 12.49
C THR A 125 11.24 9.34 13.97
N SER A 126 12.16 8.91 14.86
CA SER A 126 11.97 8.74 16.31
C SER A 126 10.93 7.69 16.71
N THR A 127 10.03 7.30 15.83
CA THR A 127 9.07 6.22 16.00
C THR A 127 8.92 5.46 14.69
N ARG A 128 8.41 4.23 14.76
CA ARG A 128 8.28 3.34 13.62
C ARG A 128 7.29 3.85 12.57
N CYS A 129 7.68 3.80 11.28
CA CYS A 129 6.80 3.96 10.14
C CYS A 129 6.05 2.65 9.87
N LEU A 130 4.74 2.62 9.98
CA LEU A 130 3.97 1.43 9.66
C LEU A 130 3.65 1.31 8.16
N ASP A 131 3.71 2.43 7.45
CA ASP A 131 3.73 2.44 6.00
C ASP A 131 4.57 3.60 5.47
N ILE A 132 5.23 3.36 4.33
CA ILE A 132 6.11 4.30 3.64
C ILE A 132 5.60 4.47 2.22
N PHE A 133 5.48 5.73 1.78
CA PHE A 133 5.20 6.09 0.41
C PHE A 133 6.21 7.13 -0.08
N ILE A 134 6.81 6.91 -1.26
CA ILE A 134 7.70 7.88 -1.90
C ILE A 134 6.99 8.48 -3.11
N SER A 135 6.80 9.79 -3.10
CA SER A 135 6.18 10.50 -4.22
C SER A 135 7.15 10.68 -5.40
N SER A 136 6.62 10.97 -6.58
CA SER A 136 7.41 11.28 -7.77
C SER A 136 8.35 12.50 -7.61
N ASN A 137 8.05 13.35 -6.63
CA ASN A 137 8.87 14.53 -6.29
C ASN A 137 9.89 14.23 -5.19
N ASN A 138 10.26 12.97 -5.00
CA ASN A 138 11.25 12.50 -4.03
C ASN A 138 10.94 12.94 -2.58
N VAL A 139 9.65 12.91 -2.20
CA VAL A 139 9.19 13.19 -0.84
C VAL A 139 8.71 11.88 -0.21
N LEU A 140 9.29 11.53 0.93
CA LEU A 140 8.89 10.40 1.75
C LEU A 140 7.70 10.81 2.61
N TYR A 141 6.67 9.97 2.63
CA TYR A 141 5.56 10.02 3.56
C TYR A 141 5.63 8.79 4.47
N CYS A 142 5.27 8.97 5.74
CA CYS A 142 5.35 7.92 6.75
C CYS A 142 4.17 8.02 7.72
N SER A 143 3.47 6.92 7.94
CA SER A 143 2.44 6.80 8.96
C SER A 143 3.07 6.43 10.30
N LEU A 144 3.03 7.35 11.27
CA LEU A 144 3.50 7.17 12.64
C LEU A 144 2.32 6.78 13.54
N SER A 145 1.96 5.51 13.48
CA SER A 145 0.76 4.97 14.13
C SER A 145 0.75 5.17 15.64
N ALA A 146 1.92 5.06 16.29
CA ALA A 146 2.06 5.19 17.73
C ALA A 146 1.76 6.61 18.25
N ILE A 147 1.89 7.62 17.41
CA ILE A 147 1.62 9.03 17.73
C ILE A 147 0.54 9.64 16.84
N HIS A 148 -0.23 8.81 16.15
CA HIS A 148 -1.48 9.16 15.45
C HIS A 148 -1.34 10.27 14.40
N ILE A 149 -0.22 10.31 13.67
CA ILE A 149 0.04 11.29 12.59
C ILE A 149 0.58 10.62 11.33
N VAL A 150 0.50 11.35 10.23
CA VAL A 150 1.29 11.11 9.03
C VAL A 150 2.22 12.29 8.82
N ILE A 151 3.48 12.01 8.53
CA ILE A 151 4.51 13.02 8.25
C ILE A 151 4.97 12.93 6.80
N LYS A 152 5.61 14.00 6.33
CA LYS A 152 6.40 14.00 5.12
C LYS A 152 7.79 14.59 5.34
N ILE A 153 8.75 14.14 4.52
CA ILE A 153 10.15 14.57 4.56
C ILE A 153 10.66 14.64 3.13
N SER A 154 11.32 15.73 2.75
CA SER A 154 12.03 15.80 1.47
C SER A 154 13.27 14.90 1.53
N LEU A 155 13.49 14.13 0.47
CA LEU A 155 14.70 13.33 0.30
C LEU A 155 15.78 14.08 -0.51
N ASP A 156 15.46 15.28 -1.00
CA ASP A 156 16.36 16.15 -1.72
C ASP A 156 17.08 17.13 -0.79
N ASN A 157 18.33 17.44 -1.10
CA ASN A 157 19.08 18.60 -0.57
C ASN A 157 19.34 18.66 0.94
N ASN A 158 19.48 17.55 1.64
CA ASN A 158 19.70 17.51 3.09
C ASN A 158 18.64 18.27 3.92
N ASP A 159 17.47 18.57 3.35
CA ASP A 159 16.34 19.14 4.08
C ASP A 159 15.64 18.02 4.84
N THR A 160 16.03 17.83 6.08
CA THR A 160 15.48 16.83 6.99
C THR A 160 14.28 17.35 7.78
N GLN A 161 13.63 18.44 7.33
CA GLN A 161 12.49 18.98 8.02
C GLN A 161 11.31 17.97 7.97
N ILE A 162 10.90 17.51 9.15
CA ILE A 162 9.73 16.66 9.32
C ILE A 162 8.48 17.56 9.40
N ILE A 163 7.52 17.33 8.50
CA ILE A 163 6.28 18.09 8.44
C ILE A 163 5.09 17.14 8.66
N THR A 164 4.26 17.42 9.66
CA THR A 164 2.99 16.72 9.86
C THR A 164 1.99 17.14 8.78
N VAL A 165 1.41 16.15 8.08
CA VAL A 165 0.44 16.35 6.99
C VAL A 165 -0.95 15.81 7.31
N ALA A 166 -1.09 14.99 8.35
CA ALA A 166 -2.37 14.49 8.86
C ALA A 166 -2.26 14.09 10.33
N GLY A 167 -3.35 14.26 11.07
CA GLY A 167 -3.41 13.96 12.50
C GLY A 167 -2.88 15.09 13.38
N THR A 168 -3.15 14.97 14.68
CA THR A 168 -2.82 16.02 15.69
C THR A 168 -1.81 15.56 16.74
N GLY A 169 -1.35 14.32 16.68
CA GLY A 169 -0.50 13.72 17.72
C GLY A 169 -1.29 13.09 18.89
N SER A 170 -2.60 13.17 18.85
CA SER A 170 -3.51 12.52 19.81
C SER A 170 -4.53 11.67 19.07
N ASN A 171 -4.88 10.51 19.63
CA ASN A 171 -5.92 9.67 19.06
C ASN A 171 -7.30 10.35 19.12
N GLY A 172 -8.09 10.17 18.09
CA GLY A 172 -9.45 10.71 18.02
C GLY A 172 -10.11 10.46 16.66
N SER A 173 -11.39 10.80 16.57
CA SER A 173 -12.22 10.50 15.41
C SER A 173 -12.74 11.73 14.65
N THR A 174 -12.30 12.95 15.02
CA THR A 174 -12.67 14.17 14.27
C THR A 174 -12.01 14.18 12.89
N SER A 175 -12.36 15.14 12.05
CA SER A 175 -11.76 15.30 10.72
C SER A 175 -10.27 15.74 10.76
N LEU A 176 -9.79 16.26 11.89
CA LEU A 176 -8.39 16.63 12.10
C LEU A 176 -7.57 15.51 12.75
N MET A 177 -8.21 14.49 13.30
CA MET A 177 -7.57 13.49 14.15
C MET A 177 -7.57 12.12 13.45
N LEU A 178 -6.56 11.33 13.80
CA LEU A 178 -6.40 9.93 13.39
C LEU A 178 -6.32 9.04 14.63
N ASN A 179 -6.55 7.75 14.43
CA ASN A 179 -6.33 6.73 15.44
C ASN A 179 -5.54 5.56 14.87
N SER A 180 -4.27 5.49 15.20
CA SER A 180 -3.35 4.45 14.72
C SER A 180 -3.37 4.32 13.17
N PRO A 181 -3.05 5.41 12.42
CA PRO A 181 -3.01 5.35 10.96
C PRO A 181 -2.03 4.28 10.47
N ARG A 182 -2.40 3.60 9.40
CA ARG A 182 -1.63 2.52 8.79
C ARG A 182 -1.30 2.87 7.33
N GLY A 183 -1.85 2.16 6.37
CA GLY A 183 -1.63 2.37 4.94
C GLY A 183 -1.86 3.81 4.50
N ILE A 184 -0.94 4.32 3.69
CA ILE A 184 -0.98 5.66 3.11
C ILE A 184 -0.76 5.62 1.61
N LEU A 185 -1.46 6.47 0.90
CA LEU A 185 -1.39 6.54 -0.55
C LEU A 185 -1.53 7.99 -1.00
N LEU A 186 -0.82 8.38 -2.07
CA LEU A 186 -1.02 9.68 -2.71
C LEU A 186 -1.58 9.51 -4.11
N ASP A 187 -2.51 10.41 -4.47
CA ASP A 187 -2.93 10.54 -5.85
C ASP A 187 -1.98 11.46 -6.66
N ILE A 188 -2.27 11.58 -7.95
CA ILE A 188 -1.54 12.43 -8.91
C ILE A 188 -1.50 13.91 -8.51
N ASN A 189 -2.47 14.40 -7.73
CA ASN A 189 -2.54 15.77 -7.23
C ASN A 189 -1.86 15.92 -5.86
N SER A 190 -1.17 14.88 -5.39
CA SER A 190 -0.55 14.79 -4.07
C SER A 190 -1.57 14.93 -2.92
N ASN A 191 -2.83 14.56 -3.15
CA ASN A 191 -3.77 14.39 -2.07
C ASN A 191 -3.45 13.08 -1.34
N LEU A 192 -3.59 13.11 0.00
CA LEU A 192 -3.24 12.00 0.85
C LEU A 192 -4.48 11.20 1.24
N TYR A 193 -4.38 9.90 1.10
CA TYR A 193 -5.34 8.91 1.59
C TYR A 193 -4.73 8.15 2.75
N VAL A 194 -5.50 7.90 3.80
CA VAL A 194 -5.02 7.26 5.03
C VAL A 194 -6.01 6.20 5.49
N ALA A 195 -5.54 4.99 5.68
CA ALA A 195 -6.26 3.96 6.43
C ALA A 195 -6.21 4.32 7.92
N ASP A 196 -7.27 4.94 8.41
CA ASP A 196 -7.45 5.36 9.81
C ASP A 196 -7.95 4.17 10.63
N TYR A 197 -7.01 3.22 10.83
CA TYR A 197 -7.19 1.86 11.31
C TYR A 197 -8.08 1.77 12.55
N GLY A 198 -7.75 2.52 13.61
CA GLY A 198 -8.48 2.47 14.87
C GLY A 198 -9.86 3.15 14.82
N ASN A 199 -10.16 3.90 13.74
CA ASN A 199 -11.47 4.52 13.52
C ASN A 199 -12.31 3.79 12.46
N ASN A 200 -11.82 2.68 11.89
CA ASN A 200 -12.52 1.87 10.89
C ASN A 200 -12.97 2.68 9.66
N ARG A 201 -12.10 3.55 9.14
CA ARG A 201 -12.43 4.44 8.02
C ARG A 201 -11.22 4.73 7.13
N ILE A 202 -11.49 5.23 5.93
CA ILE A 202 -10.48 5.84 5.05
C ILE A 202 -10.69 7.35 5.03
N GLN A 203 -9.62 8.08 5.33
CA GLN A 203 -9.59 9.53 5.35
C GLN A 203 -8.87 10.08 4.12
N PHE A 204 -9.46 11.11 3.51
CA PHE A 204 -8.94 11.84 2.38
C PHE A 204 -8.56 13.26 2.80
N PHE A 205 -7.29 13.63 2.59
CA PHE A 205 -6.76 14.96 2.85
C PHE A 205 -6.36 15.62 1.53
N ARG A 206 -6.94 16.77 1.23
CA ARG A 206 -6.45 17.57 0.10
C ARG A 206 -5.06 18.11 0.40
N THR A 207 -4.24 18.21 -0.62
CA THR A 207 -2.88 18.76 -0.51
C THR A 207 -2.89 20.07 0.26
N GLY A 208 -2.06 20.15 1.31
CA GLY A 208 -1.93 21.33 2.17
C GLY A 208 -3.08 21.54 3.16
N GLN A 209 -4.05 20.62 3.26
CA GLN A 209 -5.14 20.67 4.23
C GLN A 209 -4.95 19.63 5.32
N LEU A 210 -5.17 20.01 6.58
CA LEU A 210 -5.15 19.09 7.72
C LEU A 210 -6.55 18.54 8.06
N ASN A 211 -7.60 19.06 7.41
CA ASN A 211 -8.97 18.65 7.62
C ASN A 211 -9.37 17.60 6.60
N ALA A 212 -9.68 16.41 7.06
CA ALA A 212 -10.03 15.28 6.20
C ALA A 212 -11.51 15.19 5.87
N THR A 213 -11.79 14.51 4.77
CA THR A 213 -13.12 13.96 4.44
C THR A 213 -13.06 12.44 4.56
N THR A 214 -14.03 11.84 5.25
CA THR A 214 -14.16 10.37 5.28
C THR A 214 -14.78 9.90 3.95
N ILE A 215 -14.12 8.98 3.27
CA ILE A 215 -14.54 8.48 1.95
C ILE A 215 -15.01 7.04 1.95
N ALA A 216 -14.69 6.26 3.00
CA ALA A 216 -15.19 4.89 3.20
C ALA A 216 -15.19 4.53 4.68
N GLY A 217 -16.10 3.65 5.09
CA GLY A 217 -16.23 3.16 6.47
C GLY A 217 -16.97 4.11 7.40
N ASN A 218 -16.64 4.09 8.67
CA ASN A 218 -17.29 4.89 9.71
C ASN A 218 -17.26 6.39 9.40
N GLY A 219 -18.43 7.02 9.27
CA GLY A 219 -18.56 8.43 8.93
C GLY A 219 -18.73 8.72 7.43
N ALA A 220 -18.80 7.69 6.58
CA ALA A 220 -19.13 7.78 5.16
C ALA A 220 -20.38 6.93 4.86
N PRO A 221 -21.59 7.39 5.18
CA PRO A 221 -22.82 6.63 4.98
C PRO A 221 -23.03 6.31 3.49
N GLY A 222 -23.55 5.10 3.22
CA GLY A 222 -23.77 4.61 1.86
C GLY A 222 -22.52 4.00 1.21
N THR A 223 -21.40 3.90 1.94
CA THR A 223 -20.22 3.14 1.53
C THR A 223 -20.20 1.75 2.16
N ILE A 224 -19.05 1.12 2.26
CA ILE A 224 -18.88 -0.20 2.84
C ILE A 224 -18.48 -0.09 4.32
N ASP A 225 -18.98 -1.00 5.17
CA ASP A 225 -18.48 -1.12 6.53
C ASP A 225 -17.08 -1.72 6.53
N LEU A 226 -16.16 -1.03 7.19
CA LEU A 226 -14.77 -1.45 7.37
C LEU A 226 -14.50 -1.80 8.83
N PHE A 227 -13.60 -2.77 9.03
CA PHE A 227 -13.11 -3.13 10.35
C PHE A 227 -11.59 -3.29 10.32
N TYR A 228 -10.88 -2.37 10.98
CA TYR A 228 -9.43 -2.29 10.97
C TYR A 228 -8.83 -2.28 9.56
N PRO A 229 -9.19 -1.32 8.68
CA PRO A 229 -8.57 -1.18 7.37
C PRO A 229 -7.08 -0.88 7.54
N ILE A 230 -6.23 -1.62 6.83
CA ILE A 230 -4.79 -1.58 7.11
C ILE A 230 -3.95 -1.09 5.92
N ASP A 231 -4.39 -1.32 4.70
CA ASP A 231 -3.68 -0.92 3.49
C ASP A 231 -4.64 -0.46 2.40
N ILE A 232 -4.16 0.40 1.51
CA ILE A 232 -4.93 1.00 0.42
C ILE A 232 -4.08 1.12 -0.85
N VAL A 233 -4.67 0.77 -1.99
CA VAL A 233 -4.03 0.85 -3.31
C VAL A 233 -5.04 1.39 -4.32
N PHE A 234 -4.59 2.18 -5.32
CA PHE A 234 -5.39 2.55 -6.47
C PHE A 234 -5.21 1.58 -7.64
N ASP A 235 -6.28 1.43 -8.42
CA ASP A 235 -6.17 0.97 -9.79
C ASP A 235 -5.78 2.11 -10.75
N GLY A 236 -5.65 1.80 -12.05
CA GLY A 236 -5.24 2.77 -13.07
C GLY A 236 -6.29 3.84 -13.41
N ASP A 237 -7.51 3.72 -12.94
CA ASP A 237 -8.59 4.69 -13.08
C ASP A 237 -8.85 5.48 -11.77
N GLY A 238 -8.09 5.17 -10.72
CA GLY A 238 -8.15 5.84 -9.42
C GLY A 238 -9.24 5.28 -8.49
N TYR A 239 -9.76 4.09 -8.78
CA TYR A 239 -10.63 3.39 -7.84
C TYR A 239 -9.83 2.78 -6.70
N LEU A 240 -10.38 2.87 -5.50
CA LEU A 240 -9.71 2.49 -4.27
C LEU A 240 -9.94 1.03 -3.94
N PHE A 241 -8.85 0.31 -3.67
CA PHE A 241 -8.86 -1.02 -3.08
C PHE A 241 -8.34 -0.93 -1.65
N ILE A 242 -8.92 -1.72 -0.73
CA ILE A 242 -8.67 -1.62 0.72
C ILE A 242 -8.48 -3.03 1.29
N ALA A 243 -7.40 -3.23 2.03
CA ALA A 243 -7.28 -4.40 2.90
C ALA A 243 -8.11 -4.18 4.17
N ASP A 244 -9.31 -4.73 4.19
CA ASP A 244 -10.28 -4.69 5.29
C ASP A 244 -9.96 -5.83 6.26
N SER A 245 -8.86 -5.64 6.99
CA SER A 245 -8.14 -6.68 7.72
C SER A 245 -9.01 -7.38 8.75
N GLY A 246 -9.72 -6.62 9.58
CA GLY A 246 -10.59 -7.20 10.61
C GLY A 246 -11.79 -7.96 10.06
N ASN A 247 -12.18 -7.72 8.81
CA ASN A 247 -13.18 -8.48 8.05
C ASN A 247 -12.56 -9.56 7.16
N HIS A 248 -11.25 -9.78 7.23
CA HIS A 248 -10.51 -10.85 6.54
C HIS A 248 -10.65 -10.84 5.02
N ARG A 249 -10.71 -9.65 4.38
CA ARG A 249 -11.01 -9.50 2.96
C ARG A 249 -10.25 -8.33 2.32
N ILE A 250 -10.19 -8.34 1.00
CA ILE A 250 -9.89 -7.15 0.19
C ILE A 250 -11.21 -6.66 -0.43
N VAL A 251 -11.48 -5.37 -0.32
CA VAL A 251 -12.61 -4.70 -0.96
C VAL A 251 -12.11 -3.75 -2.02
N GLY A 252 -12.87 -3.52 -3.07
CA GLY A 252 -12.56 -2.57 -4.13
C GLY A 252 -13.76 -1.69 -4.42
N SER A 253 -13.49 -0.43 -4.80
CA SER A 253 -14.50 0.47 -5.33
C SER A 253 -14.54 0.42 -6.85
N ASP A 254 -15.68 0.78 -7.43
CA ASP A 254 -15.88 1.04 -8.84
C ASP A 254 -17.01 2.08 -8.99
N ILE A 255 -17.47 2.32 -10.22
CA ILE A 255 -18.57 3.28 -10.50
C ILE A 255 -19.88 2.93 -9.76
N ASN A 256 -20.07 1.67 -9.35
CA ASN A 256 -21.25 1.18 -8.63
C ASN A 256 -21.09 1.23 -7.10
N GLY A 257 -19.91 1.63 -6.59
CA GLY A 257 -19.60 1.69 -5.17
C GLY A 257 -18.58 0.63 -4.75
N TYR A 258 -18.65 0.16 -3.50
CA TYR A 258 -17.70 -0.79 -2.95
C TYR A 258 -18.26 -2.22 -2.96
N ARG A 259 -17.38 -3.19 -3.22
CA ARG A 259 -17.69 -4.62 -3.14
C ARG A 259 -16.52 -5.43 -2.60
N CYS A 260 -16.80 -6.61 -2.09
CA CYS A 260 -15.76 -7.58 -1.74
C CYS A 260 -15.12 -8.14 -3.02
N ILE A 261 -13.80 -8.21 -3.05
CA ILE A 261 -13.00 -8.67 -4.19
C ILE A 261 -12.49 -10.10 -3.96
N VAL A 262 -11.75 -10.31 -2.85
CA VAL A 262 -11.21 -11.62 -2.44
C VAL A 262 -11.28 -11.78 -0.92
N GLY A 263 -11.27 -13.03 -0.43
CA GLY A 263 -11.45 -13.32 1.01
C GLY A 263 -12.90 -13.17 1.48
N CYS A 264 -13.88 -13.22 0.57
CA CYS A 264 -15.28 -12.89 0.86
C CYS A 264 -16.01 -13.93 1.69
N PHE A 265 -15.39 -15.06 2.00
CA PHE A 265 -15.98 -16.20 2.74
C PHE A 265 -15.61 -16.22 4.25
N GLY A 266 -15.11 -15.07 4.75
CA GLY A 266 -14.70 -14.93 6.16
C GLY A 266 -13.32 -15.51 6.44
N ASN A 267 -12.92 -15.54 7.73
CA ASN A 267 -11.59 -15.96 8.12
C ASN A 267 -11.35 -17.47 7.92
N GLY A 268 -10.10 -17.84 7.74
CA GLY A 268 -9.67 -19.23 7.65
C GLY A 268 -8.39 -19.42 6.86
N SER A 269 -7.94 -20.68 6.76
CA SER A 269 -6.70 -21.05 6.09
C SER A 269 -6.91 -21.73 4.73
N SER A 270 -8.17 -22.02 4.32
CA SER A 270 -8.44 -22.55 2.98
C SER A 270 -8.04 -21.55 1.89
N PRO A 271 -7.81 -21.99 0.63
CA PRO A 271 -7.31 -21.10 -0.43
C PRO A 271 -8.25 -19.95 -0.82
N ASP A 272 -9.54 -20.02 -0.47
CA ASP A 272 -10.56 -19.00 -0.71
C ASP A 272 -10.74 -18.03 0.46
N LYS A 273 -9.96 -18.18 1.53
CA LYS A 273 -10.03 -17.40 2.75
C LYS A 273 -8.73 -16.73 3.10
N LEU A 274 -8.83 -15.64 3.85
CA LEU A 274 -7.73 -14.89 4.44
C LEU A 274 -7.86 -14.84 5.96
N ASN A 275 -6.76 -14.55 6.65
CA ASN A 275 -6.78 -14.35 8.10
C ASN A 275 -5.97 -13.12 8.47
N LEU A 276 -6.66 -12.02 8.75
CA LEU A 276 -6.12 -10.68 8.97
C LEU A 276 -5.11 -10.31 7.86
N PRO A 277 -5.55 -10.16 6.60
CA PRO A 277 -4.66 -9.71 5.54
C PRO A 277 -4.10 -8.32 5.88
N HIS A 278 -2.83 -8.09 5.62
CA HIS A 278 -2.19 -6.80 5.88
C HIS A 278 -2.02 -5.99 4.60
N ASN A 279 -0.91 -6.16 3.89
CA ASN A 279 -0.66 -5.42 2.66
C ASN A 279 -1.02 -6.25 1.44
N PHE A 280 -1.27 -5.57 0.33
CA PHE A 280 -1.50 -6.21 -0.95
C PHE A 280 -0.99 -5.35 -2.11
N ALA A 281 -0.73 -5.98 -3.24
CA ALA A 281 -0.25 -5.29 -4.44
C ALA A 281 -0.77 -6.00 -5.70
N PHE A 282 -0.83 -5.26 -6.82
CA PHE A 282 -1.15 -5.81 -8.13
C PHE A 282 0.10 -6.10 -8.94
N ASP A 283 0.09 -7.18 -9.74
CA ASP A 283 1.02 -7.30 -10.86
C ASP A 283 0.46 -6.63 -12.13
N SER A 284 1.25 -6.57 -13.20
CA SER A 284 0.84 -5.94 -14.48
C SER A 284 -0.33 -6.65 -15.18
N TYR A 285 -0.62 -7.88 -14.77
CA TYR A 285 -1.76 -8.67 -15.28
C TYR A 285 -3.04 -8.45 -14.47
N GLY A 286 -2.98 -7.67 -13.40
CA GLY A 286 -4.11 -7.42 -12.49
C GLY A 286 -4.33 -8.51 -11.45
N ASN A 287 -3.40 -9.44 -11.28
CA ASN A 287 -3.48 -10.39 -10.18
C ASN A 287 -3.18 -9.68 -8.85
N ILE A 288 -3.79 -10.15 -7.77
CA ILE A 288 -3.64 -9.59 -6.43
C ILE A 288 -2.73 -10.50 -5.61
N PHE A 289 -1.65 -9.95 -5.08
CA PHE A 289 -0.82 -10.57 -4.06
C PHE A 289 -1.22 -10.02 -2.70
N VAL A 290 -1.45 -10.89 -1.72
CA VAL A 290 -1.91 -10.51 -0.38
C VAL A 290 -1.02 -11.16 0.67
N THR A 291 -0.54 -10.37 1.62
CA THR A 291 0.07 -10.91 2.85
C THR A 291 -1.03 -11.44 3.76
N ASP A 292 -1.18 -12.75 3.80
CA ASP A 292 -2.17 -13.47 4.61
C ASP A 292 -1.56 -13.74 5.99
N TYR A 293 -1.56 -12.69 6.81
CA TYR A 293 -0.70 -12.47 7.96
C TYR A 293 -0.72 -13.60 8.99
N PHE A 294 -1.89 -13.99 9.52
CA PHE A 294 -1.98 -15.08 10.50
C PHE A 294 -1.93 -16.48 9.88
N ASN A 295 -2.02 -16.59 8.56
CA ASN A 295 -1.77 -17.86 7.86
C ASN A 295 -0.31 -18.01 7.42
N ASN A 296 0.55 -17.03 7.70
CA ASN A 296 2.01 -17.05 7.44
C ASN A 296 2.34 -17.37 5.99
N ARG A 297 1.65 -16.71 5.04
CA ARG A 297 1.81 -16.96 3.60
C ARG A 297 1.54 -15.71 2.77
N ILE A 298 1.98 -15.75 1.52
CA ILE A 298 1.55 -14.82 0.48
C ILE A 298 0.60 -15.56 -0.44
N GLN A 299 -0.61 -15.04 -0.60
CA GLN A 299 -1.62 -15.56 -1.50
C GLN A 299 -1.67 -14.75 -2.79
N LYS A 300 -1.77 -15.45 -3.95
CA LYS A 300 -1.97 -14.82 -5.26
C LYS A 300 -3.34 -15.20 -5.80
N PHE A 301 -4.20 -14.20 -5.99
CA PHE A 301 -5.49 -14.32 -6.64
C PHE A 301 -5.38 -13.89 -8.10
N PHE A 302 -5.71 -14.77 -9.01
CA PHE A 302 -5.64 -14.47 -10.45
C PHE A 302 -6.86 -13.69 -10.91
N LEU A 303 -6.64 -12.66 -11.73
CA LEU A 303 -7.70 -11.96 -12.45
C LEU A 303 -8.39 -12.95 -13.38
N ALA A 304 -9.69 -13.14 -13.21
CA ALA A 304 -10.47 -14.11 -13.98
C ALA A 304 -11.13 -13.46 -15.20
N THR A 305 -11.73 -12.28 -15.00
CA THR A 305 -12.37 -11.51 -16.09
C THR A 305 -12.10 -10.03 -15.92
N ASN A 306 -11.88 -9.32 -17.02
CA ASN A 306 -11.73 -7.87 -17.06
C ASN A 306 -12.20 -7.33 -18.42
N SER A 307 -13.47 -7.57 -18.75
CA SER A 307 -14.07 -7.14 -20.02
C SER A 307 -14.99 -5.96 -19.76
N CYS A 308 -14.61 -4.79 -20.28
CA CYS A 308 -15.47 -3.61 -20.29
C CYS A 308 -16.46 -3.74 -21.46
N SER A 309 -17.74 -3.73 -21.15
CA SER A 309 -18.84 -3.68 -22.14
C SER A 309 -19.08 -2.25 -22.61
#